data_d0ebb61bd923a49afd9aaa3d0d4b27a1
#
_entry.id   d0ebb61bd923a49afd9aaa3d0d4b27a1
#
_cell.length_a   1.000
_cell.length_b   1.000
_cell.length_c   1.000
_cell.angle_alpha   90.00
_cell.angle_beta   90.00
_cell.angle_gamma   90.00
#
_symmetry.space_group_name_H-M   'P 1'
#
loop_
_entity.id
_entity.type
_entity.pdbx_description
1 polymer ?
#
loop_
_entity_poly.entity_id
_entity_poly.type
_entity_poly.pdbx_seq_one_letter_code
_entity_poly.pdbx_strand_id
1 'polypeptide(L)'
;MYEFDWSSIAPSLPYLLQGLAVTAKITIIAIVFGIIWGTVLAVMRLSPIKAVSWFATAYVNVFRSIPLVMVLLWFYLVVPSLLQNVLGLSPKTDIRLISAMVAFSLFEAAYYSEIIRAGIQSISRGQSSAALALGMTQGQSMRLVILPQAFRAMVPLLLTQGIVLFQDTSLVYVLSLADFFRTATTIGERDGTQVEMVLFAGLVYFVISFAASMLVNYLKKRTV
;
A
#
# COMPACT_ATOMS: atom_id res chain seq x y z
N MET A 1 -23.95 -30.33 -16.06
CA MET A 1 -24.18 -28.97 -15.49
C MET A 1 -23.20 -28.86 -14.32
N TYR A 2 -22.46 -27.77 -14.19
CA TYR A 2 -21.53 -27.60 -13.05
C TYR A 2 -22.38 -27.41 -11.78
N GLU A 3 -22.15 -28.23 -10.76
CA GLU A 3 -22.81 -28.08 -9.46
C GLU A 3 -21.85 -27.39 -8.52
N PHE A 4 -22.27 -26.24 -7.98
CA PHE A 4 -21.45 -25.47 -7.02
C PHE A 4 -21.45 -26.19 -5.66
N ASP A 5 -20.24 -26.42 -5.12
CA ASP A 5 -20.04 -26.98 -3.79
C ASP A 5 -19.33 -25.97 -2.87
N TRP A 6 -20.08 -25.42 -1.93
CA TRP A 6 -19.59 -24.46 -0.93
C TRP A 6 -19.19 -25.11 0.42
N SER A 7 -19.20 -26.43 0.49
CA SER A 7 -18.98 -27.17 1.75
C SER A 7 -17.56 -26.97 2.33
N SER A 8 -16.57 -26.65 1.49
CA SER A 8 -15.18 -26.41 1.90
C SER A 8 -15.00 -25.13 2.72
N ILE A 9 -15.91 -24.15 2.67
CA ILE A 9 -15.74 -22.84 3.31
C ILE A 9 -15.78 -22.98 4.85
N ALA A 10 -16.84 -23.57 5.39
CA ALA A 10 -17.06 -23.61 6.83
C ALA A 10 -15.94 -24.37 7.60
N PRO A 11 -15.51 -25.57 7.17
CA PRO A 11 -14.39 -26.28 7.83
C PRO A 11 -13.05 -25.55 7.70
N SER A 12 -12.87 -24.77 6.63
CA SER A 12 -11.61 -24.08 6.35
C SER A 12 -11.53 -22.67 6.91
N LEU A 13 -12.60 -22.18 7.56
CA LEU A 13 -12.68 -20.81 8.08
C LEU A 13 -11.49 -20.41 8.98
N PRO A 14 -10.97 -21.25 9.90
CA PRO A 14 -9.81 -20.90 10.71
C PRO A 14 -8.55 -20.62 9.87
N TYR A 15 -8.32 -21.38 8.80
CA TYR A 15 -7.18 -21.16 7.88
C TYR A 15 -7.37 -19.91 7.04
N LEU A 16 -8.58 -19.66 6.55
CA LEU A 16 -8.93 -18.45 5.81
C LEU A 16 -8.74 -17.18 6.64
N LEU A 17 -9.12 -17.21 7.92
CA LEU A 17 -8.91 -16.09 8.84
C LEU A 17 -7.40 -15.87 9.14
N GLN A 18 -6.61 -16.93 9.24
CA GLN A 18 -5.14 -16.80 9.35
C GLN A 18 -4.55 -16.15 8.08
N GLY A 19 -4.97 -16.59 6.91
CA GLY A 19 -4.58 -15.96 5.65
C GLY A 19 -4.98 -14.47 5.58
N LEU A 20 -6.20 -14.14 6.03
CA LEU A 20 -6.67 -12.75 6.09
C LEU A 20 -5.83 -11.91 7.07
N ALA A 21 -5.40 -12.49 8.18
CA ALA A 21 -4.49 -11.81 9.12
C ALA A 21 -3.13 -11.50 8.48
N VAL A 22 -2.59 -12.38 7.63
CA VAL A 22 -1.36 -12.13 6.85
C VAL A 22 -1.58 -10.98 5.86
N THR A 23 -2.68 -11.01 5.10
CA THR A 23 -3.10 -9.93 4.19
C THR A 23 -3.18 -8.60 4.92
N ALA A 24 -3.89 -8.55 6.05
CA ALA A 24 -4.04 -7.34 6.87
C ALA A 24 -2.68 -6.84 7.41
N LYS A 25 -1.80 -7.75 7.85
CA LYS A 25 -0.46 -7.41 8.34
C LYS A 25 0.38 -6.74 7.24
N ILE A 26 0.39 -7.30 6.02
CA ILE A 26 1.11 -6.72 4.88
C ILE A 26 0.54 -5.32 4.58
N THR A 27 -0.78 -5.20 4.48
CA THR A 27 -1.48 -3.96 4.19
C THR A 27 -1.12 -2.86 5.19
N ILE A 28 -1.26 -3.13 6.50
CA ILE A 28 -1.02 -2.14 7.55
C ILE A 28 0.44 -1.68 7.54
N ILE A 29 1.39 -2.63 7.46
CA ILE A 29 2.81 -2.31 7.45
C ILE A 29 3.15 -1.48 6.21
N ALA A 30 2.67 -1.88 5.03
CA ALA A 30 2.94 -1.15 3.79
C ALA A 30 2.31 0.25 3.78
N ILE A 31 1.10 0.44 4.36
CA ILE A 31 0.50 1.77 4.55
C ILE A 31 1.39 2.64 5.43
N VAL A 32 1.76 2.15 6.62
CA VAL A 32 2.52 2.93 7.59
C VAL A 32 3.88 3.34 7.03
N PHE A 33 4.67 2.37 6.57
CA PHE A 33 6.00 2.66 6.01
C PHE A 33 5.91 3.40 4.68
N GLY A 34 4.92 3.08 3.84
CA GLY A 34 4.65 3.77 2.58
C GLY A 34 4.34 5.25 2.78
N ILE A 35 3.50 5.60 3.76
CA ILE A 35 3.20 7.01 4.09
C ILE A 35 4.44 7.71 4.64
N ILE A 36 5.18 7.09 5.56
CA ILE A 36 6.39 7.69 6.16
C ILE A 36 7.43 7.97 5.06
N TRP A 37 7.81 6.94 4.30
CA TRP A 37 8.80 7.09 3.23
C TRP A 37 8.30 7.93 2.07
N GLY A 38 7.02 7.80 1.70
CA GLY A 38 6.37 8.64 0.70
C GLY A 38 6.35 10.12 1.07
N THR A 39 6.19 10.45 2.36
CA THR A 39 6.30 11.83 2.86
C THR A 39 7.72 12.37 2.69
N VAL A 40 8.73 11.58 3.05
CA VAL A 40 10.14 11.97 2.83
C VAL A 40 10.41 12.22 1.35
N LEU A 41 9.99 11.31 0.48
CA LEU A 41 10.14 11.47 -0.98
C LEU A 41 9.40 12.71 -1.50
N ALA A 42 8.17 12.98 -1.03
CA ALA A 42 7.42 14.17 -1.43
C ALA A 42 8.15 15.47 -1.04
N VAL A 43 8.67 15.54 0.17
CA VAL A 43 9.47 16.68 0.66
C VAL A 43 10.76 16.83 -0.15
N MET A 44 11.47 15.73 -0.42
CA MET A 44 12.67 15.73 -1.26
C MET A 44 12.38 16.25 -2.67
N ARG A 45 11.24 15.91 -3.28
CA ARG A 45 10.84 16.40 -4.61
C ARG A 45 10.52 17.89 -4.63
N LEU A 46 10.11 18.46 -3.51
CA LEU A 46 9.87 19.90 -3.36
C LEU A 46 11.12 20.67 -2.94
N SER A 47 12.25 19.99 -2.73
CA SER A 47 13.53 20.61 -2.35
C SER A 47 14.10 21.50 -3.45
N PRO A 48 14.70 22.65 -3.11
CA PRO A 48 15.44 23.49 -4.06
C PRO A 48 16.75 22.85 -4.54
N ILE A 49 17.25 21.83 -3.82
CA ILE A 49 18.47 21.10 -4.16
C ILE A 49 18.17 20.12 -5.29
N LYS A 50 18.65 20.45 -6.51
CA LYS A 50 18.34 19.68 -7.74
C LYS A 50 18.68 18.19 -7.63
N ALA A 51 19.81 17.83 -7.02
CA ALA A 51 20.21 16.42 -6.86
C ALA A 51 19.22 15.64 -5.98
N VAL A 52 18.74 16.22 -4.87
CA VAL A 52 17.76 15.63 -3.96
C VAL A 52 16.41 15.45 -4.66
N SER A 53 15.95 16.50 -5.33
CA SER A 53 14.69 16.47 -6.07
C SER A 53 14.73 15.46 -7.24
N TRP A 54 15.86 15.40 -7.96
CA TRP A 54 16.06 14.45 -9.05
C TRP A 54 16.03 12.99 -8.56
N PHE A 55 16.76 12.69 -7.49
CA PHE A 55 16.78 11.34 -6.90
C PHE A 55 15.36 10.88 -6.51
N ALA A 56 14.63 11.70 -5.76
CA ALA A 56 13.28 11.35 -5.35
C ALA A 56 12.30 11.23 -6.53
N THR A 57 12.47 12.08 -7.56
CA THR A 57 11.66 11.99 -8.78
C THR A 57 11.98 10.73 -9.57
N ALA A 58 13.27 10.36 -9.70
CA ALA A 58 13.68 9.13 -10.35
C ALA A 58 13.12 7.91 -9.63
N TYR A 59 13.22 7.86 -8.29
CA TYR A 59 12.64 6.79 -7.48
C TYR A 59 11.14 6.62 -7.77
N VAL A 60 10.37 7.68 -7.65
CA VAL A 60 8.92 7.64 -7.85
C VAL A 60 8.56 7.20 -9.28
N ASN A 61 9.26 7.72 -10.28
CA ASN A 61 9.00 7.36 -11.67
C ASN A 61 9.33 5.89 -11.95
N VAL A 62 10.46 5.37 -11.44
CA VAL A 62 10.86 3.98 -11.60
C VAL A 62 9.81 3.04 -11.00
N PHE A 63 9.46 3.21 -9.72
CA PHE A 63 8.50 2.32 -9.07
C PHE A 63 7.10 2.37 -9.70
N ARG A 64 6.66 3.53 -10.17
CA ARG A 64 5.34 3.68 -10.83
C ARG A 64 5.33 3.21 -12.29
N SER A 65 6.49 2.99 -12.90
CA SER A 65 6.60 2.49 -14.28
C SER A 65 6.75 0.97 -14.37
N ILE A 66 6.89 0.29 -13.24
CA ILE A 66 7.10 -1.16 -13.17
C ILE A 66 5.84 -1.81 -12.58
N PRO A 67 5.33 -2.92 -13.16
CA PRO A 67 4.24 -3.66 -12.55
C PRO A 67 4.59 -4.16 -11.15
N LEU A 68 3.67 -4.02 -10.20
CA LEU A 68 3.87 -4.45 -8.81
C LEU A 68 4.33 -5.92 -8.69
N VAL A 69 3.74 -6.81 -9.50
CA VAL A 69 4.11 -8.23 -9.48
C VAL A 69 5.59 -8.44 -9.81
N MET A 70 6.17 -7.63 -10.71
CA MET A 70 7.60 -7.70 -11.03
C MET A 70 8.46 -7.23 -9.85
N VAL A 71 8.04 -6.18 -9.16
CA VAL A 71 8.72 -5.71 -7.95
C VAL A 71 8.69 -6.79 -6.87
N LEU A 72 7.54 -7.43 -6.64
CA LEU A 72 7.42 -8.54 -5.69
C LEU A 72 8.38 -9.69 -6.02
N LEU A 73 8.43 -10.11 -7.29
CA LEU A 73 9.32 -11.19 -7.73
C LEU A 73 10.80 -10.80 -7.59
N TRP A 74 11.19 -9.59 -7.95
CA TRP A 74 12.57 -9.12 -7.78
C TRP A 74 12.98 -9.09 -6.30
N PHE A 75 12.12 -8.58 -5.43
CA PHE A 75 12.40 -8.58 -4.00
C PHE A 75 12.44 -10.01 -3.44
N TYR A 76 11.61 -10.90 -3.91
CA TYR A 76 11.63 -12.31 -3.51
C TYR A 76 12.90 -13.03 -3.94
N LEU A 77 13.45 -12.72 -5.11
CA LEU A 77 14.67 -13.34 -5.62
C LEU A 77 15.95 -12.71 -5.05
N VAL A 78 15.97 -11.39 -4.87
CA VAL A 78 17.19 -10.64 -4.52
C VAL A 78 17.34 -10.45 -3.01
N VAL A 79 16.25 -10.07 -2.31
CA VAL A 79 16.31 -9.74 -0.88
C VAL A 79 16.77 -10.93 -0.02
N PRO A 80 16.35 -12.18 -0.27
CA PRO A 80 16.84 -13.34 0.48
C PRO A 80 18.36 -13.47 0.47
N SER A 81 18.95 -13.43 -0.73
CA SER A 81 20.40 -13.58 -0.88
C SER A 81 21.16 -12.42 -0.24
N LEU A 82 20.66 -11.18 -0.34
CA LEU A 82 21.26 -10.02 0.32
C LEU A 82 21.21 -10.13 1.84
N LEU A 83 20.07 -10.49 2.42
CA LEU A 83 19.90 -10.62 3.87
C LEU A 83 20.73 -11.78 4.43
N GLN A 84 20.79 -12.89 3.73
CA GLN A 84 21.64 -14.03 4.13
C GLN A 84 23.12 -13.65 4.14
N ASN A 85 23.59 -12.97 3.10
CA ASN A 85 25.00 -12.59 2.97
C ASN A 85 25.40 -11.44 3.93
N VAL A 86 24.51 -10.45 4.14
CA VAL A 86 24.82 -9.26 4.94
C VAL A 86 24.55 -9.48 6.43
N LEU A 87 23.45 -10.18 6.78
CA LEU A 87 23.03 -10.38 8.16
C LEU A 87 23.38 -11.78 8.71
N GLY A 88 24.02 -12.64 7.90
CA GLY A 88 24.39 -13.99 8.33
C GLY A 88 23.18 -14.88 8.63
N LEU A 89 22.02 -14.59 8.02
CA LEU A 89 20.81 -15.38 8.25
C LEU A 89 20.94 -16.77 7.63
N SER A 90 20.38 -17.78 8.33
CA SER A 90 20.34 -19.14 7.79
C SER A 90 19.57 -19.18 6.46
N PRO A 91 20.08 -19.90 5.44
CA PRO A 91 19.34 -20.14 4.20
C PRO A 91 17.95 -20.76 4.37
N LYS A 92 17.70 -21.38 5.54
CA LYS A 92 16.39 -21.99 5.90
C LYS A 92 15.39 -20.98 6.45
N THR A 93 15.78 -19.74 6.72
CA THR A 93 14.87 -18.72 7.26
C THR A 93 13.86 -18.31 6.19
N ASP A 94 12.58 -18.52 6.45
CA ASP A 94 11.50 -18.05 5.56
C ASP A 94 11.36 -16.52 5.68
N ILE A 95 11.83 -15.82 4.67
CA ILE A 95 11.80 -14.35 4.61
C ILE A 95 10.80 -13.83 3.58
N ARG A 96 9.92 -14.70 3.02
CA ARG A 96 8.92 -14.31 2.02
C ARG A 96 8.02 -13.18 2.52
N LEU A 97 7.54 -13.30 3.76
CA LEU A 97 6.69 -12.27 4.37
C LEU A 97 7.43 -10.92 4.50
N ILE A 98 8.69 -10.94 4.95
CA ILE A 98 9.51 -9.73 5.08
C ILE A 98 9.76 -9.12 3.71
N SER A 99 10.12 -9.94 2.72
CA SER A 99 10.34 -9.48 1.33
C SER A 99 9.08 -8.83 0.74
N ALA A 100 7.91 -9.44 0.94
CA ALA A 100 6.65 -8.87 0.52
C ALA A 100 6.37 -7.52 1.20
N MET A 101 6.51 -7.45 2.54
CA MET A 101 6.28 -6.21 3.29
C MET A 101 7.21 -5.07 2.84
N VAL A 102 8.49 -5.36 2.60
CA VAL A 102 9.46 -4.37 2.11
C VAL A 102 9.12 -3.94 0.68
N ALA A 103 8.83 -4.89 -0.22
CA ALA A 103 8.47 -4.59 -1.60
C ALA A 103 7.23 -3.69 -1.68
N PHE A 104 6.14 -4.06 -0.98
CA PHE A 104 4.93 -3.24 -0.91
C PHE A 104 5.19 -1.86 -0.30
N SER A 105 5.96 -1.78 0.80
CA SER A 105 6.26 -0.51 1.45
C SER A 105 7.00 0.45 0.53
N LEU A 106 7.99 -0.03 -0.21
CA LEU A 106 8.77 0.78 -1.15
C LEU A 106 7.95 1.15 -2.39
N PHE A 107 7.15 0.23 -2.90
CA PHE A 107 6.27 0.47 -4.03
C PHE A 107 5.21 1.53 -3.69
N GLU A 108 4.51 1.35 -2.59
CA GLU A 108 3.46 2.25 -2.12
C GLU A 108 4.00 3.63 -1.75
N ALA A 109 5.23 3.73 -1.24
CA ALA A 109 5.86 5.02 -0.97
C ALA A 109 5.92 5.93 -2.21
N ALA A 110 6.06 5.36 -3.41
CA ALA A 110 6.03 6.13 -4.64
C ALA A 110 4.65 6.73 -4.92
N TYR A 111 3.57 5.97 -4.68
CA TYR A 111 2.19 6.45 -4.84
C TYR A 111 1.81 7.45 -3.75
N TYR A 112 2.12 7.16 -2.48
CA TYR A 112 1.89 8.10 -1.39
C TYR A 112 2.67 9.40 -1.56
N SER A 113 3.93 9.34 -2.06
CA SER A 113 4.71 10.54 -2.38
C SER A 113 3.99 11.44 -3.39
N GLU A 114 3.37 10.87 -4.42
CA GLU A 114 2.65 11.63 -5.42
C GLU A 114 1.37 12.26 -4.86
N ILE A 115 0.61 11.50 -4.06
CA ILE A 115 -0.60 12.00 -3.40
C ILE A 115 -0.26 13.17 -2.46
N ILE A 116 0.79 13.03 -1.65
CA ILE A 116 1.22 14.04 -0.68
C ILE A 116 1.72 15.29 -1.42
N ARG A 117 2.56 15.13 -2.45
CA ARG A 117 3.05 16.23 -3.27
C ARG A 117 1.90 16.99 -3.93
N ALA A 118 0.95 16.27 -4.54
CA ALA A 118 -0.22 16.84 -5.17
C ALA A 118 -1.11 17.58 -4.15
N GLY A 119 -1.29 17.01 -2.95
CA GLY A 119 -2.04 17.63 -1.87
C GLY A 119 -1.41 18.96 -1.41
N ILE A 120 -0.09 19.01 -1.26
CA ILE A 120 0.61 20.26 -0.91
C ILE A 120 0.46 21.29 -2.04
N GLN A 121 0.60 20.88 -3.29
CA GLN A 121 0.51 21.76 -4.45
C GLN A 121 -0.92 22.21 -4.79
N SER A 122 -1.94 21.53 -4.27
CA SER A 122 -3.35 21.94 -4.46
C SER A 122 -3.74 23.19 -3.67
N ILE A 123 -2.96 23.54 -2.65
CA ILE A 123 -3.25 24.73 -1.84
C ILE A 123 -2.89 25.98 -2.63
N SER A 124 -3.86 26.91 -2.69
CA SER A 124 -3.70 28.17 -3.41
C SER A 124 -2.46 28.94 -2.96
N ARG A 125 -1.69 29.44 -3.91
CA ARG A 125 -0.52 30.30 -3.63
C ARG A 125 -0.88 31.53 -2.81
N GLY A 126 -2.11 32.01 -2.91
CA GLY A 126 -2.64 33.09 -2.09
C GLY A 126 -2.56 32.83 -0.58
N GLN A 127 -2.72 31.57 -0.15
CA GLN A 127 -2.57 31.19 1.27
C GLN A 127 -1.13 31.42 1.76
N SER A 128 -0.15 31.01 0.97
CA SER A 128 1.26 31.24 1.30
C SER A 128 1.60 32.73 1.28
N SER A 129 1.12 33.47 0.26
CA SER A 129 1.37 34.92 0.15
C SER A 129 0.74 35.70 1.30
N ALA A 130 -0.49 35.36 1.71
CA ALA A 130 -1.14 35.97 2.85
C ALA A 130 -0.39 35.70 4.17
N ALA A 131 0.07 34.48 4.39
CA ALA A 131 0.87 34.11 5.55
C ALA A 131 2.18 34.90 5.63
N LEU A 132 2.88 35.06 4.49
CA LEU A 132 4.10 35.88 4.41
C LEU A 132 3.82 37.37 4.65
N ALA A 133 2.71 37.90 4.14
CA ALA A 133 2.29 39.28 4.38
C ALA A 133 1.98 39.57 5.86
N LEU A 134 1.56 38.54 6.63
CA LEU A 134 1.37 38.61 8.07
C LEU A 134 2.68 38.43 8.87
N GLY A 135 3.86 38.41 8.19
CA GLY A 135 5.15 38.33 8.82
C GLY A 135 5.61 36.90 9.16
N MET A 136 4.90 35.87 8.68
CA MET A 136 5.35 34.48 8.88
C MET A 136 6.56 34.19 8.00
N THR A 137 7.49 33.38 8.51
CA THR A 137 8.55 32.79 7.68
C THR A 137 7.97 31.73 6.73
N GLN A 138 8.69 31.36 5.68
CA GLN A 138 8.27 30.28 4.78
C GLN A 138 8.00 28.96 5.53
N GLY A 139 8.84 28.62 6.51
CA GLY A 139 8.66 27.43 7.34
C GLY A 139 7.39 27.50 8.20
N GLN A 140 7.10 28.65 8.80
CA GLN A 140 5.88 28.88 9.58
C GLN A 140 4.64 28.82 8.67
N SER A 141 4.66 29.47 7.49
CA SER A 141 3.60 29.39 6.49
C SER A 141 3.33 27.94 6.08
N MET A 142 4.40 27.19 5.76
CA MET A 142 4.26 25.76 5.41
C MET A 142 3.63 24.95 6.53
N ARG A 143 4.16 25.06 7.76
CA ARG A 143 3.75 24.23 8.90
C ARG A 143 2.36 24.58 9.45
N LEU A 144 2.04 25.89 9.54
CA LEU A 144 0.85 26.36 10.24
C LEU A 144 -0.34 26.64 9.31
N VAL A 145 -0.08 26.87 8.01
CA VAL A 145 -1.13 27.25 7.04
C VAL A 145 -1.29 26.18 5.96
N ILE A 146 -0.21 25.82 5.27
CA ILE A 146 -0.29 24.96 4.07
C ILE A 146 -0.51 23.50 4.47
N LEU A 147 0.35 22.92 5.33
CA LEU A 147 0.28 21.50 5.66
C LEU A 147 -1.05 21.06 6.30
N PRO A 148 -1.68 21.83 7.23
CA PRO A 148 -2.97 21.41 7.77
C PRO A 148 -4.08 21.36 6.72
N GLN A 149 -4.08 22.32 5.79
CA GLN A 149 -5.04 22.35 4.69
C GLN A 149 -4.76 21.22 3.69
N ALA A 150 -3.51 21.05 3.27
CA ALA A 150 -3.08 19.97 2.38
C ALA A 150 -3.41 18.60 2.97
N PHE A 151 -3.18 18.39 4.28
CA PHE A 151 -3.47 17.13 4.95
C PHE A 151 -4.97 16.79 4.85
N ARG A 152 -5.85 17.74 5.13
CA ARG A 152 -7.29 17.53 4.98
C ARG A 152 -7.69 17.14 3.55
N ALA A 153 -7.09 17.79 2.56
CA ALA A 153 -7.35 17.49 1.15
C ALA A 153 -6.85 16.11 0.72
N MET A 154 -5.70 15.64 1.25
CA MET A 154 -5.09 14.38 0.82
C MET A 154 -5.57 13.15 1.59
N VAL A 155 -6.11 13.29 2.83
CA VAL A 155 -6.55 12.14 3.64
C VAL A 155 -7.49 11.20 2.89
N PRO A 156 -8.55 11.65 2.19
CA PRO A 156 -9.41 10.73 1.43
C PRO A 156 -8.67 9.96 0.34
N LEU A 157 -7.68 10.60 -0.31
CA LEU A 157 -6.87 9.96 -1.35
C LEU A 157 -5.92 8.93 -0.76
N LEU A 158 -5.29 9.24 0.39
CA LEU A 158 -4.44 8.29 1.12
C LEU A 158 -5.23 7.05 1.55
N LEU A 159 -6.44 7.23 2.04
CA LEU A 159 -7.32 6.13 2.43
C LEU A 159 -7.76 5.30 1.21
N THR A 160 -8.08 5.94 0.09
CA THR A 160 -8.41 5.25 -1.17
C THR A 160 -7.23 4.42 -1.64
N GLN A 161 -6.00 4.97 -1.60
CA GLN A 161 -4.79 4.20 -1.95
C GLN A 161 -4.59 3.00 -1.02
N GLY A 162 -4.91 3.12 0.28
CA GLY A 162 -4.89 2.00 1.21
C GLY A 162 -5.86 0.88 0.85
N ILE A 163 -7.03 1.20 0.26
CA ILE A 163 -7.98 0.20 -0.25
C ILE A 163 -7.38 -0.51 -1.48
N VAL A 164 -6.79 0.25 -2.41
CA VAL A 164 -6.10 -0.32 -3.59
C VAL A 164 -4.99 -1.26 -3.14
N LEU A 165 -4.15 -0.82 -2.19
CA LEU A 165 -3.10 -1.65 -1.63
C LEU A 165 -3.64 -2.95 -1.01
N PHE A 166 -4.74 -2.89 -0.25
CA PHE A 166 -5.38 -4.09 0.30
C PHE A 166 -5.78 -5.07 -0.81
N GLN A 167 -6.32 -4.59 -1.93
CA GLN A 167 -6.65 -5.44 -3.08
C GLN A 167 -5.39 -6.01 -3.75
N ASP A 168 -4.36 -5.19 -3.90
CA ASP A 168 -3.10 -5.57 -4.52
C ASP A 168 -2.31 -6.61 -3.70
N THR A 169 -2.58 -6.73 -2.39
CA THR A 169 -1.96 -7.81 -1.58
C THR A 169 -2.32 -9.20 -2.08
N SER A 170 -3.43 -9.36 -2.82
CA SER A 170 -3.76 -10.63 -3.46
C SER A 170 -2.66 -11.13 -4.42
N LEU A 171 -1.84 -10.23 -4.99
CA LEU A 171 -0.73 -10.58 -5.86
C LEU A 171 0.41 -11.33 -5.13
N VAL A 172 0.41 -11.31 -3.79
CA VAL A 172 1.41 -12.06 -2.98
C VAL A 172 1.31 -13.56 -3.19
N TYR A 173 0.18 -14.08 -3.69
CA TYR A 173 0.02 -15.49 -4.01
C TYR A 173 1.14 -16.03 -4.93
N VAL A 174 1.72 -15.18 -5.80
CA VAL A 174 2.83 -15.55 -6.70
C VAL A 174 4.10 -15.96 -5.94
N LEU A 175 4.26 -15.48 -4.70
CA LEU A 175 5.37 -15.81 -3.81
C LEU A 175 5.11 -17.10 -3.00
N SER A 176 3.99 -17.77 -3.23
CA SER A 176 3.51 -18.89 -2.42
C SER A 176 3.44 -18.57 -0.92
N LEU A 177 3.19 -17.30 -0.58
CA LEU A 177 2.93 -16.86 0.78
C LEU A 177 1.46 -17.14 1.12
N ALA A 178 1.19 -17.73 2.26
CA ALA A 178 -0.15 -18.09 2.71
C ALA A 178 -0.95 -16.85 3.19
N ASP A 179 -1.21 -15.92 2.26
CA ASP A 179 -2.17 -14.84 2.42
C ASP A 179 -3.61 -15.36 2.23
N PHE A 180 -4.59 -14.47 2.29
CA PHE A 180 -6.00 -14.86 2.17
C PHE A 180 -6.30 -15.52 0.81
N PHE A 181 -5.83 -14.91 -0.30
CA PHE A 181 -6.11 -15.41 -1.64
C PHE A 181 -5.41 -16.76 -1.91
N ARG A 182 -4.11 -16.87 -1.55
CA ARG A 182 -3.36 -18.13 -1.69
C ARG A 182 -3.99 -19.24 -0.84
N THR A 183 -4.41 -18.93 0.38
CA THR A 183 -5.07 -19.92 1.26
C THR A 183 -6.37 -20.41 0.63
N ALA A 184 -7.20 -19.51 0.11
CA ALA A 184 -8.46 -19.87 -0.56
C ALA A 184 -8.20 -20.76 -1.79
N THR A 185 -7.26 -20.38 -2.66
CA THR A 185 -6.93 -21.18 -3.85
C THR A 185 -6.36 -22.55 -3.49
N THR A 186 -5.52 -22.64 -2.46
CA THR A 186 -4.97 -23.93 -2.01
C THR A 186 -6.05 -24.87 -1.46
N ILE A 187 -7.05 -24.33 -0.74
CA ILE A 187 -8.21 -25.10 -0.28
C ILE A 187 -9.03 -25.58 -1.47
N GLY A 188 -9.30 -24.69 -2.43
CA GLY A 188 -10.04 -25.03 -3.65
C GLY A 188 -9.34 -26.12 -4.48
N GLU A 189 -8.01 -26.05 -4.61
CA GLU A 189 -7.20 -27.08 -5.28
C GLU A 189 -7.26 -28.43 -4.55
N ARG A 190 -7.19 -28.41 -3.22
CA ARG A 190 -7.27 -29.64 -2.38
C ARG A 190 -8.62 -30.32 -2.47
N ASP A 191 -9.71 -29.55 -2.43
CA ASP A 191 -11.09 -30.06 -2.28
C ASP A 191 -11.80 -30.17 -3.62
N GLY A 192 -11.17 -29.74 -4.74
CA GLY A 192 -11.82 -29.73 -6.06
C GLY A 192 -12.87 -28.60 -6.23
N THR A 193 -12.88 -27.61 -5.33
CA THR A 193 -13.83 -26.48 -5.28
C THR A 193 -13.17 -25.15 -5.64
N GLN A 194 -12.29 -25.15 -6.65
CA GLN A 194 -11.45 -24.00 -6.97
C GLN A 194 -12.26 -22.77 -7.42
N VAL A 195 -13.33 -23.00 -8.21
CA VAL A 195 -14.16 -21.89 -8.70
C VAL A 195 -14.89 -21.22 -7.54
N GLU A 196 -15.47 -22.00 -6.64
CA GLU A 196 -16.19 -21.53 -5.46
C GLU A 196 -15.25 -20.75 -4.52
N MET A 197 -14.08 -21.28 -4.27
CA MET A 197 -13.10 -20.66 -3.36
C MET A 197 -12.55 -19.33 -3.93
N VAL A 198 -12.33 -19.25 -5.26
CA VAL A 198 -11.94 -17.99 -5.90
C VAL A 198 -13.07 -16.97 -5.86
N LEU A 199 -14.31 -17.39 -6.14
CA LEU A 199 -15.49 -16.53 -6.03
C LEU A 199 -15.71 -16.05 -4.60
N PHE A 200 -15.56 -16.94 -3.62
CA PHE A 200 -15.64 -16.59 -2.19
C PHE A 200 -14.56 -15.57 -1.81
N ALA A 201 -13.31 -15.79 -2.22
CA ALA A 201 -12.23 -14.85 -1.97
C ALA A 201 -12.53 -13.48 -2.59
N GLY A 202 -12.97 -13.44 -3.84
CA GLY A 202 -13.40 -12.21 -4.52
C GLY A 202 -14.51 -11.48 -3.78
N LEU A 203 -15.51 -12.22 -3.27
CA LEU A 203 -16.61 -11.66 -2.47
C LEU A 203 -16.09 -11.03 -1.17
N VAL A 204 -15.17 -11.68 -0.46
CA VAL A 204 -14.59 -11.15 0.78
C VAL A 204 -13.79 -9.87 0.51
N TYR A 205 -12.91 -9.86 -0.53
CA TYR A 205 -12.21 -8.65 -0.95
C TYR A 205 -13.17 -7.53 -1.33
N PHE A 206 -14.24 -7.86 -2.06
CA PHE A 206 -15.26 -6.88 -2.43
C PHE A 206 -15.96 -6.28 -1.20
N VAL A 207 -16.45 -7.10 -0.28
CA VAL A 207 -17.16 -6.63 0.92
C VAL A 207 -16.28 -5.72 1.77
N ILE A 208 -15.04 -6.11 2.02
CA ILE A 208 -14.10 -5.30 2.82
C ILE A 208 -13.78 -3.98 2.11
N SER A 209 -13.43 -4.03 0.81
CA SER A 209 -13.10 -2.84 0.03
C SER A 209 -14.30 -1.90 -0.13
N PHE A 210 -15.49 -2.45 -0.34
CA PHE A 210 -16.72 -1.68 -0.46
C PHE A 210 -17.07 -0.97 0.84
N ALA A 211 -17.02 -1.69 1.98
CA ALA A 211 -17.25 -1.09 3.29
C ALA A 211 -16.23 0.03 3.61
N ALA A 212 -14.95 -0.22 3.31
CA ALA A 212 -13.91 0.79 3.46
C ALA A 212 -14.15 2.02 2.54
N SER A 213 -14.57 1.80 1.29
CA SER A 213 -14.90 2.88 0.35
C SER A 213 -16.09 3.71 0.80
N MET A 214 -17.12 3.08 1.38
CA MET A 214 -18.24 3.81 1.98
C MET A 214 -17.78 4.72 3.12
N LEU A 215 -16.90 4.21 3.99
CA LEU A 215 -16.32 5.00 5.09
C LEU A 215 -15.51 6.19 4.56
N VAL A 216 -14.66 5.98 3.55
CA VAL A 216 -13.89 7.06 2.92
C VAL A 216 -14.80 8.12 2.33
N ASN A 217 -15.86 7.73 1.62
CA ASN A 217 -16.83 8.67 1.05
C ASN A 217 -17.58 9.46 2.12
N TYR A 218 -17.91 8.83 3.25
CA TYR A 218 -18.52 9.52 4.39
C TYR A 218 -17.56 10.57 5.00
N LEU A 219 -16.29 10.20 5.20
CA LEU A 219 -15.26 11.11 5.71
C LEU A 219 -15.02 12.29 4.76
N LYS A 220 -14.99 12.03 3.44
CA LYS A 220 -14.82 13.07 2.41
C LYS A 220 -15.92 14.14 2.50
N LYS A 221 -17.17 13.75 2.72
CA LYS A 221 -18.28 14.71 2.86
C LYS A 221 -18.18 15.61 4.09
N ARG A 222 -17.42 15.21 5.11
CA ARG A 222 -17.20 16.00 6.33
C ARG A 222 -15.96 16.89 6.28
N THR A 223 -15.08 16.68 5.32
CA THR A 223 -13.79 17.41 5.20
C THR A 223 -13.85 18.50 4.15
N VAL A 224 -14.85 18.50 3.30
CA VAL A 224 -15.20 19.55 2.32
C VAL A 224 -16.33 20.39 2.90
#